data_f5f040be464ade168394a0e70a6df793
#
_entry.id   f5f040be464ade168394a0e70a6df793
#
_cell.length_a   1.000
_cell.length_b   1.000
_cell.length_c   1.000
_cell.angle_alpha   90.00
_cell.angle_beta   90.00
_cell.angle_gamma   90.00
#
_symmetry.space_group_name_H-M   'P 1'
#
loop_
_entity.id
_entity.type
_entity.pdbx_description
1 polymer ?
#
loop_
_entity_poly.entity_id
_entity_poly.type
_entity_poly.pdbx_seq_one_letter_code
_entity_poly.pdbx_strand_id
1 'polypeptide(L)'
;MKSSVLGSPRGHRPPVVVGIDGSQAAIQAAEWAVDEAVDREVPLRLVYVIPRQAEPAPFASVGNERMEQEYGETALRIAAAAVAAVGKNAKVETAILHGDPVTGLVEESCNSAMLCVGSTGIGRVAKLVVGSTAAEVAQAAPCSVAIIRSQSTRHTKGKSLIAVAVMDCTGNDVVVEQAMLEAQLRHAPLLALGVWRRDLAEMTAEEMARRMQLWVNRYPNIELHTARTHCDIADFLAVSDRRIQLTVLGDSDVNQIARLVGPHRHPVLGNAECSVLIVRPSSC
;
A
#
# COMPACT_ATOMS: atom_id res chain seq x y z
N MET A 1 -22.66 43.48 -14.35
CA MET A 1 -22.72 42.06 -14.06
C MET A 1 -21.41 41.66 -13.37
N LYS A 2 -21.44 41.45 -12.07
CA LYS A 2 -20.24 41.10 -11.29
C LYS A 2 -20.15 39.58 -11.23
N SER A 3 -19.16 38.99 -11.89
CA SER A 3 -18.81 37.56 -11.69
C SER A 3 -18.22 37.37 -10.30
N SER A 4 -18.96 36.69 -9.44
CA SER A 4 -18.46 36.20 -8.17
C SER A 4 -17.52 35.02 -8.43
N VAL A 5 -16.23 35.25 -8.22
CA VAL A 5 -15.22 34.21 -8.09
C VAL A 5 -15.53 33.48 -6.78
N LEU A 6 -16.06 32.26 -6.90
CA LEU A 6 -16.18 31.32 -5.79
C LEU A 6 -14.79 30.95 -5.32
N GLY A 7 -14.43 31.46 -4.14
CA GLY A 7 -13.20 31.10 -3.47
C GLY A 7 -13.15 29.60 -3.18
N SER A 8 -12.06 28.95 -3.56
CA SER A 8 -11.75 27.56 -3.17
C SER A 8 -11.87 27.40 -1.66
N PRO A 9 -12.54 26.35 -1.16
CA PRO A 9 -12.58 26.09 0.27
C PRO A 9 -11.17 25.76 0.78
N ARG A 10 -10.82 26.39 1.89
CA ARG A 10 -9.54 26.33 2.59
C ARG A 10 -9.10 24.86 2.79
N GLY A 11 -7.97 24.49 2.19
CA GLY A 11 -7.00 23.55 2.74
C GLY A 11 -7.50 22.22 3.32
N HIS A 12 -8.31 21.45 2.58
CA HIS A 12 -8.49 20.04 2.93
C HIS A 12 -7.27 19.28 2.40
N ARG A 13 -6.37 18.87 3.33
CA ARG A 13 -5.27 17.97 2.94
C ARG A 13 -5.88 16.66 2.45
N PRO A 14 -5.40 16.09 1.33
CA PRO A 14 -5.96 14.85 0.78
C PRO A 14 -5.84 13.69 1.79
N PRO A 15 -6.91 12.91 2.01
CA PRO A 15 -6.93 11.85 3.01
C PRO A 15 -6.06 10.65 2.61
N VAL A 16 -5.72 9.81 3.60
CA VAL A 16 -5.34 8.42 3.34
C VAL A 16 -6.64 7.62 3.21
N VAL A 17 -6.86 7.00 2.05
CA VAL A 17 -8.05 6.20 1.76
C VAL A 17 -7.77 4.73 1.97
N VAL A 18 -8.73 3.99 2.54
CA VAL A 18 -8.63 2.53 2.71
C VAL A 18 -9.88 1.87 2.12
N GLY A 19 -9.68 0.96 1.16
CA GLY A 19 -10.75 0.11 0.65
C GLY A 19 -11.11 -0.98 1.66
N ILE A 20 -12.37 -1.00 2.08
CA ILE A 20 -12.93 -1.95 3.03
C ILE A 20 -13.92 -2.87 2.31
N ASP A 21 -13.73 -4.18 2.44
CA ASP A 21 -14.62 -5.21 1.91
C ASP A 21 -15.13 -6.17 3.00
N GLY A 22 -14.75 -5.93 4.27
CA GLY A 22 -15.08 -6.77 5.41
C GLY A 22 -14.09 -7.93 5.64
N SER A 23 -13.07 -8.08 4.79
CA SER A 23 -12.02 -9.08 4.99
C SER A 23 -11.06 -8.68 6.12
N GLN A 24 -10.42 -9.67 6.73
CA GLN A 24 -9.36 -9.43 7.73
C GLN A 24 -8.18 -8.64 7.15
N ALA A 25 -7.87 -8.84 5.87
CA ALA A 25 -6.79 -8.10 5.20
C ALA A 25 -7.13 -6.61 5.03
N ALA A 26 -8.38 -6.27 4.75
CA ALA A 26 -8.84 -4.88 4.68
C ALA A 26 -8.83 -4.20 6.06
N ILE A 27 -9.19 -4.93 7.13
CA ILE A 27 -9.09 -4.42 8.51
C ILE A 27 -7.64 -4.12 8.86
N GLN A 28 -6.71 -5.03 8.55
CA GLN A 28 -5.27 -4.81 8.79
C GLN A 28 -4.70 -3.67 7.93
N ALA A 29 -5.22 -3.47 6.71
CA ALA A 29 -4.88 -2.31 5.91
C ALA A 29 -5.34 -1.00 6.58
N ALA A 30 -6.51 -1.00 7.21
CA ALA A 30 -7.00 0.15 7.96
C ALA A 30 -6.13 0.43 9.21
N GLU A 31 -5.78 -0.59 9.97
CA GLU A 31 -4.87 -0.48 11.12
C GLU A 31 -3.49 0.05 10.69
N TRP A 32 -2.93 -0.48 9.60
CA TRP A 32 -1.64 -0.05 9.05
C TRP A 32 -1.67 1.42 8.60
N ALA A 33 -2.77 1.84 7.98
CA ALA A 33 -2.95 3.18 7.45
C ALA A 33 -3.13 4.27 8.52
N VAL A 34 -3.36 3.89 9.79
CA VAL A 34 -3.42 4.84 10.92
C VAL A 34 -2.13 5.61 11.03
N ASP A 35 -0.98 4.93 10.91
CA ASP A 35 0.33 5.57 11.03
C ASP A 35 0.57 6.57 9.91
N GLU A 36 0.16 6.23 8.68
CA GLU A 36 0.24 7.13 7.53
C GLU A 36 -0.61 8.39 7.71
N ALA A 37 -1.85 8.22 8.18
CA ALA A 37 -2.76 9.33 8.36
C ALA A 37 -2.31 10.27 9.49
N VAL A 38 -1.80 9.72 10.58
CA VAL A 38 -1.30 10.49 11.74
C VAL A 38 -0.01 11.22 11.38
N ASP A 39 0.96 10.56 10.74
CA ASP A 39 2.23 11.16 10.36
C ASP A 39 2.05 12.32 9.35
N ARG A 40 1.15 12.13 8.39
CA ARG A 40 0.80 13.16 7.38
C ARG A 40 -0.14 14.25 7.91
N GLU A 41 -0.70 14.07 9.10
CA GLU A 41 -1.73 14.95 9.70
C GLU A 41 -2.97 15.10 8.78
N VAL A 42 -3.45 14.00 8.21
CA VAL A 42 -4.61 13.96 7.30
C VAL A 42 -5.70 13.02 7.83
N PRO A 43 -6.94 13.14 7.34
CA PRO A 43 -7.99 12.17 7.68
C PRO A 43 -7.69 10.78 7.15
N LEU A 44 -8.12 9.75 7.88
CA LEU A 44 -8.20 8.36 7.44
C LEU A 44 -9.62 8.09 6.96
N ARG A 45 -9.78 7.87 5.65
CA ARG A 45 -11.09 7.67 5.00
C ARG A 45 -11.28 6.20 4.65
N LEU A 46 -12.22 5.54 5.34
CA LEU A 46 -12.60 4.15 5.11
C LEU A 46 -13.73 4.11 4.08
N VAL A 47 -13.55 3.40 2.99
CA VAL A 47 -14.48 3.36 1.86
C VAL A 47 -14.94 1.94 1.59
N TYR A 48 -16.24 1.72 1.59
CA TYR A 48 -16.89 0.50 1.13
C TYR A 48 -17.59 0.78 -0.20
N VAL A 49 -17.41 -0.10 -1.19
CA VAL A 49 -18.09 0.03 -2.49
C VAL A 49 -19.09 -1.10 -2.66
N ILE A 50 -20.37 -0.73 -2.77
CA ILE A 50 -21.45 -1.67 -3.06
C ILE A 50 -21.45 -1.93 -4.57
N PRO A 51 -21.22 -3.19 -5.02
CA PRO A 51 -21.24 -3.52 -6.44
C PRO A 51 -22.61 -3.28 -7.06
N ARG A 52 -22.67 -2.57 -8.20
CA ARG A 52 -23.91 -2.52 -8.99
C ARG A 52 -24.14 -3.87 -9.64
N GLN A 53 -25.29 -4.46 -9.41
CA GLN A 53 -25.74 -5.64 -10.17
C GLN A 53 -26.04 -5.21 -11.62
N ALA A 54 -25.43 -5.91 -12.58
CA ALA A 54 -25.51 -5.56 -14.00
C ALA A 54 -26.94 -5.69 -14.58
N GLU A 55 -27.84 -6.48 -13.98
CA GLU A 55 -29.27 -6.55 -14.33
C GLU A 55 -30.12 -6.80 -13.08
N PRO A 56 -31.21 -6.03 -12.86
CA PRO A 56 -32.13 -6.32 -11.79
C PRO A 56 -32.97 -7.54 -12.18
N ALA A 57 -32.78 -8.66 -11.50
CA ALA A 57 -33.76 -9.73 -11.52
C ALA A 57 -35.13 -9.17 -10.98
N PRO A 58 -36.25 -9.35 -11.67
CA PRO A 58 -37.48 -8.58 -11.45
C PRO A 58 -38.10 -8.62 -10.04
N PHE A 59 -37.61 -9.46 -9.14
CA PHE A 59 -38.15 -9.66 -7.80
C PHE A 59 -37.11 -9.70 -6.66
N ALA A 60 -35.80 -9.52 -6.95
CA ALA A 60 -34.75 -9.66 -5.93
C ALA A 60 -34.03 -8.34 -5.54
N SER A 61 -34.33 -7.21 -6.20
CA SER A 61 -33.49 -6.01 -6.14
C SER A 61 -33.52 -5.26 -4.80
N VAL A 62 -34.71 -5.03 -4.22
CA VAL A 62 -34.83 -4.15 -3.02
C VAL A 62 -34.26 -4.82 -1.76
N GLY A 63 -34.44 -6.14 -1.62
CA GLY A 63 -33.90 -6.89 -0.48
C GLY A 63 -32.41 -7.04 -0.49
N ASN A 64 -31.80 -7.22 -1.68
CA ASN A 64 -30.38 -7.37 -1.84
C ASN A 64 -29.63 -6.04 -1.62
N GLU A 65 -30.12 -4.93 -2.15
CA GLU A 65 -29.49 -3.61 -1.95
C GLU A 65 -29.45 -3.23 -0.47
N ARG A 66 -30.55 -3.46 0.25
CA ARG A 66 -30.60 -3.20 1.69
C ARG A 66 -29.63 -4.08 2.47
N MET A 67 -29.51 -5.34 2.12
CA MET A 67 -28.59 -6.28 2.76
C MET A 67 -27.13 -5.90 2.50
N GLU A 68 -26.80 -5.50 1.27
CA GLU A 68 -25.44 -5.01 0.91
C GLU A 68 -25.12 -3.71 1.65
N GLN A 69 -26.09 -2.80 1.79
CA GLN A 69 -25.94 -1.58 2.57
C GLN A 69 -25.65 -1.89 4.05
N GLU A 70 -26.46 -2.75 4.68
CA GLU A 70 -26.28 -3.16 6.08
C GLU A 70 -24.95 -3.88 6.31
N TYR A 71 -24.51 -4.68 5.33
CA TYR A 71 -23.20 -5.33 5.35
C TYR A 71 -22.06 -4.30 5.27
N GLY A 72 -22.12 -3.35 4.33
CA GLY A 72 -21.13 -2.29 4.17
C GLY A 72 -20.99 -1.42 5.43
N GLU A 73 -22.13 -1.01 6.02
CA GLU A 73 -22.15 -0.25 7.28
C GLU A 73 -21.51 -1.05 8.44
N THR A 74 -21.76 -2.35 8.47
CA THR A 74 -21.17 -3.23 9.49
C THR A 74 -19.66 -3.39 9.28
N ALA A 75 -19.20 -3.60 8.04
CA ALA A 75 -17.80 -3.71 7.69
C ALA A 75 -17.03 -2.43 8.05
N LEU A 76 -17.57 -1.26 7.72
CA LEU A 76 -16.99 0.04 8.07
C LEU A 76 -16.93 0.26 9.58
N ARG A 77 -17.98 -0.13 10.33
CA ARG A 77 -18.01 -0.02 11.78
C ARG A 77 -16.96 -0.91 12.44
N ILE A 78 -16.75 -2.13 11.93
CA ILE A 78 -15.70 -3.05 12.43
C ILE A 78 -14.31 -2.46 12.14
N ALA A 79 -14.09 -1.97 10.92
CA ALA A 79 -12.82 -1.36 10.55
C ALA A 79 -12.53 -0.09 11.38
N ALA A 80 -13.52 0.77 11.61
CA ALA A 80 -13.38 1.95 12.45
C ALA A 80 -13.09 1.59 13.92
N ALA A 81 -13.69 0.52 14.45
CA ALA A 81 -13.38 0.02 15.79
C ALA A 81 -11.95 -0.53 15.88
N ALA A 82 -11.46 -1.23 14.86
CA ALA A 82 -10.07 -1.70 14.79
C ALA A 82 -9.08 -0.52 14.74
N VAL A 83 -9.36 0.50 13.93
CA VAL A 83 -8.57 1.75 13.89
C VAL A 83 -8.53 2.42 15.27
N ALA A 84 -9.66 2.54 15.95
CA ALA A 84 -9.72 3.12 17.29
C ALA A 84 -8.91 2.31 18.31
N ALA A 85 -8.88 0.97 18.17
CA ALA A 85 -8.12 0.08 19.05
C ALA A 85 -6.60 0.23 18.91
N VAL A 86 -6.09 0.80 17.81
CA VAL A 86 -4.67 1.16 17.64
C VAL A 86 -4.23 2.22 18.66
N GLY A 87 -5.17 3.02 19.19
CA GLY A 87 -4.91 3.99 20.25
C GLY A 87 -4.19 5.25 19.81
N LYS A 88 -4.13 5.54 18.49
CA LYS A 88 -3.59 6.77 17.91
C LYS A 88 -4.72 7.73 17.54
N ASN A 89 -4.44 9.05 17.58
CA ASN A 89 -5.45 10.08 17.32
C ASN A 89 -5.61 10.32 15.79
N ALA A 90 -6.18 9.35 15.08
CA ALA A 90 -6.53 9.48 13.67
C ALA A 90 -7.96 10.02 13.53
N LYS A 91 -8.16 11.04 12.67
CA LYS A 91 -9.49 11.50 12.29
C LYS A 91 -10.08 10.53 11.28
N VAL A 92 -11.06 9.73 11.69
CA VAL A 92 -11.69 8.71 10.83
C VAL A 92 -12.92 9.28 10.13
N GLU A 93 -13.01 9.06 8.83
CA GLU A 93 -14.17 9.32 7.99
C GLU A 93 -14.61 8.01 7.32
N THR A 94 -15.90 7.81 7.11
CA THR A 94 -16.44 6.62 6.44
C THR A 94 -17.29 7.02 5.25
N ALA A 95 -17.26 6.23 4.18
CA ALA A 95 -18.10 6.42 3.01
C ALA A 95 -18.55 5.08 2.42
N ILE A 96 -19.78 5.06 1.91
CA ILE A 96 -20.29 3.99 1.07
C ILE A 96 -20.49 4.55 -0.33
N LEU A 97 -19.89 3.89 -1.31
CA LEU A 97 -20.01 4.20 -2.73
C LEU A 97 -20.82 3.10 -3.43
N HIS A 98 -21.35 3.42 -4.59
CA HIS A 98 -22.09 2.46 -5.43
C HIS A 98 -21.43 2.37 -6.81
N GLY A 99 -21.06 1.17 -7.24
CA GLY A 99 -20.43 0.98 -8.54
C GLY A 99 -19.49 -0.21 -8.58
N ASP A 100 -18.59 -0.20 -9.54
CA ASP A 100 -17.50 -1.16 -9.56
C ASP A 100 -16.45 -0.81 -8.49
N PRO A 101 -16.01 -1.76 -7.64
CA PRO A 101 -15.06 -1.50 -6.57
C PRO A 101 -13.71 -0.92 -7.03
N VAL A 102 -13.19 -1.36 -8.18
CA VAL A 102 -11.93 -0.84 -8.72
C VAL A 102 -12.12 0.61 -9.15
N THR A 103 -13.15 0.87 -9.95
CA THR A 103 -13.46 2.21 -10.44
C THR A 103 -13.67 3.19 -9.29
N GLY A 104 -14.50 2.82 -8.30
CA GLY A 104 -14.78 3.68 -7.15
C GLY A 104 -13.53 4.00 -6.32
N LEU A 105 -12.65 3.03 -6.08
CA LEU A 105 -11.39 3.25 -5.36
C LEU A 105 -10.39 4.08 -6.17
N VAL A 106 -10.31 3.88 -7.48
CA VAL A 106 -9.45 4.69 -8.36
C VAL A 106 -9.94 6.15 -8.41
N GLU A 107 -11.24 6.39 -8.48
CA GLU A 107 -11.81 7.74 -8.41
C GLU A 107 -11.51 8.43 -7.07
N GLU A 108 -11.68 7.74 -5.94
CA GLU A 108 -11.28 8.25 -4.61
C GLU A 108 -9.79 8.57 -4.54
N SER A 109 -8.95 7.78 -5.22
CA SER A 109 -7.49 7.96 -5.21
C SER A 109 -7.02 9.22 -5.91
N CYS A 110 -7.81 9.81 -6.80
CA CYS A 110 -7.47 11.07 -7.50
C CYS A 110 -7.29 12.26 -6.56
N ASN A 111 -7.94 12.23 -5.39
CA ASN A 111 -7.88 13.29 -4.38
C ASN A 111 -7.35 12.76 -3.04
N SER A 112 -6.49 11.77 -3.07
CA SER A 112 -5.94 11.10 -1.88
C SER A 112 -4.43 11.21 -1.80
N ALA A 113 -3.91 11.29 -0.58
CA ALA A 113 -2.46 11.23 -0.34
C ALA A 113 -1.92 9.81 -0.59
N MET A 114 -2.74 8.80 -0.31
CA MET A 114 -2.42 7.39 -0.47
C MET A 114 -3.71 6.56 -0.49
N LEU A 115 -3.71 5.47 -1.26
CA LEU A 115 -4.75 4.44 -1.23
C LEU A 115 -4.19 3.15 -0.64
N CYS A 116 -4.86 2.61 0.37
CA CYS A 116 -4.50 1.35 1.02
C CYS A 116 -5.56 0.29 0.75
N VAL A 117 -5.14 -0.93 0.44
CA VAL A 117 -6.02 -2.08 0.23
C VAL A 117 -5.44 -3.34 0.87
N GLY A 118 -6.32 -4.24 1.29
CA GLY A 118 -5.89 -5.58 1.71
C GLY A 118 -5.41 -6.41 0.51
N SER A 119 -4.43 -7.27 0.73
CA SER A 119 -3.89 -8.13 -0.34
C SER A 119 -4.85 -9.22 -0.81
N THR A 120 -5.87 -9.55 -0.01
CA THR A 120 -6.88 -10.59 -0.32
C THR A 120 -8.24 -10.12 0.16
N GLY A 121 -9.29 -10.39 -0.63
CA GLY A 121 -10.69 -10.06 -0.28
C GLY A 121 -11.44 -11.23 0.34
N ILE A 122 -12.76 -11.02 0.54
CA ILE A 122 -13.70 -12.01 1.07
C ILE A 122 -13.78 -13.22 0.12
N GLY A 123 -13.85 -14.42 0.70
CA GLY A 123 -14.14 -15.66 -0.02
C GLY A 123 -12.93 -16.40 -0.62
N ARG A 124 -11.72 -15.91 -0.46
CA ARG A 124 -10.52 -16.64 -0.90
C ARG A 124 -9.90 -17.43 0.25
N VAL A 125 -10.13 -18.73 0.25
CA VAL A 125 -9.57 -19.70 1.21
C VAL A 125 -8.05 -19.88 1.03
N ALA A 126 -7.52 -19.53 -0.13
CA ALA A 126 -6.09 -19.62 -0.42
C ALA A 126 -5.42 -18.28 -0.14
N LYS A 127 -4.62 -18.18 0.91
CA LYS A 127 -3.71 -17.06 1.26
C LYS A 127 -2.62 -16.78 0.19
N LEU A 128 -2.88 -17.18 -1.06
CA LEU A 128 -1.85 -17.46 -2.06
C LEU A 128 -1.95 -16.57 -3.31
N VAL A 129 -2.94 -15.68 -3.44
CA VAL A 129 -3.12 -14.85 -4.65
C VAL A 129 -3.47 -13.43 -4.26
N VAL A 130 -2.84 -12.46 -4.90
CA VAL A 130 -3.27 -11.04 -4.83
C VAL A 130 -4.72 -10.94 -5.28
N GLY A 131 -5.55 -10.22 -4.54
CA GLY A 131 -6.93 -9.95 -4.95
C GLY A 131 -6.97 -9.18 -6.29
N SER A 132 -7.97 -9.45 -7.11
CA SER A 132 -8.14 -8.73 -8.40
C SER A 132 -8.22 -7.22 -8.18
N THR A 133 -9.03 -6.77 -7.24
CA THR A 133 -9.16 -5.35 -6.88
C THR A 133 -7.81 -4.74 -6.48
N ALA A 134 -7.02 -5.42 -5.63
CA ALA A 134 -5.71 -4.90 -5.21
C ALA A 134 -4.73 -4.78 -6.40
N ALA A 135 -4.72 -5.76 -7.30
CA ALA A 135 -3.85 -5.75 -8.48
C ALA A 135 -4.26 -4.66 -9.48
N GLU A 136 -5.56 -4.49 -9.74
CA GLU A 136 -6.08 -3.50 -10.68
C GLU A 136 -5.93 -2.07 -10.15
N VAL A 137 -6.25 -1.83 -8.87
CA VAL A 137 -6.04 -0.55 -8.22
C VAL A 137 -4.56 -0.17 -8.20
N ALA A 138 -3.67 -1.14 -7.94
CA ALA A 138 -2.22 -0.91 -7.98
C ALA A 138 -1.71 -0.45 -9.34
N GLN A 139 -2.39 -0.80 -10.43
CA GLN A 139 -2.04 -0.37 -11.78
C GLN A 139 -2.68 0.97 -12.16
N ALA A 140 -3.91 1.22 -11.72
CA ALA A 140 -4.75 2.30 -12.22
C ALA A 140 -4.77 3.57 -11.34
N ALA A 141 -4.49 3.46 -10.04
CA ALA A 141 -4.58 4.61 -9.13
C ALA A 141 -3.50 5.66 -9.41
N PRO A 142 -3.83 6.95 -9.49
CA PRO A 142 -2.84 8.02 -9.73
C PRO A 142 -2.01 8.40 -8.50
N CYS A 143 -2.42 8.02 -7.29
CA CYS A 143 -1.66 8.23 -6.05
C CYS A 143 -0.82 7.00 -5.67
N SER A 144 0.03 7.13 -4.64
CA SER A 144 0.73 5.99 -4.06
C SER A 144 -0.25 4.94 -3.51
N VAL A 145 0.06 3.65 -3.71
CA VAL A 145 -0.80 2.53 -3.30
C VAL A 145 -0.08 1.58 -2.37
N ALA A 146 -0.66 1.33 -1.19
CA ALA A 146 -0.20 0.32 -0.26
C ALA A 146 -1.08 -0.95 -0.33
N ILE A 147 -0.47 -2.09 -0.63
CA ILE A 147 -1.12 -3.40 -0.58
C ILE A 147 -0.65 -4.10 0.68
N ILE A 148 -1.55 -4.22 1.65
CA ILE A 148 -1.21 -4.74 2.97
C ILE A 148 -1.55 -6.21 3.05
N ARG A 149 -0.53 -7.00 3.35
CA ARG A 149 -0.66 -8.43 3.56
C ARG A 149 -0.95 -8.72 5.03
N SER A 150 -1.89 -9.64 5.26
CA SER A 150 -2.17 -10.16 6.60
C SER A 150 -0.92 -10.81 7.19
N GLN A 151 -0.37 -10.22 8.24
CA GLN A 151 0.76 -10.80 8.94
C GLN A 151 0.29 -12.02 9.73
N SER A 152 0.96 -13.15 9.52
CA SER A 152 0.80 -14.30 10.39
C SER A 152 1.41 -13.97 11.76
N THR A 153 0.68 -14.23 12.84
CA THR A 153 1.08 -13.98 14.25
C THR A 153 2.23 -14.87 14.73
N ARG A 154 3.07 -15.37 13.83
CA ARG A 154 4.26 -16.11 14.22
C ARG A 154 5.27 -15.14 14.81
N HIS A 155 5.30 -15.06 16.12
CA HIS A 155 6.33 -14.41 16.91
C HIS A 155 7.70 -15.07 16.66
N THR A 156 8.41 -14.60 15.65
CA THR A 156 9.82 -14.95 15.46
C THR A 156 10.67 -13.76 15.88
N LYS A 157 11.67 -14.02 16.71
CA LYS A 157 12.61 -13.02 17.22
C LYS A 157 13.40 -12.40 16.06
N GLY A 158 13.32 -11.09 15.90
CA GLY A 158 14.08 -10.31 14.91
C GLY A 158 13.28 -9.12 14.39
N LYS A 159 13.97 -8.00 14.09
CA LYS A 159 13.37 -6.83 13.47
C LYS A 159 13.08 -7.15 11.99
N SER A 160 11.86 -6.90 11.55
CA SER A 160 11.49 -6.99 10.14
C SER A 160 11.99 -5.73 9.41
N LEU A 161 12.61 -5.92 8.24
CA LEU A 161 13.17 -4.84 7.45
C LEU A 161 12.13 -4.25 6.49
N ILE A 162 12.40 -3.02 6.08
CA ILE A 162 11.78 -2.43 4.89
C ILE A 162 12.80 -2.60 3.75
N ALA A 163 12.36 -3.01 2.57
CA ALA A 163 13.22 -3.17 1.41
C ALA A 163 12.88 -2.12 0.34
N VAL A 164 13.91 -1.61 -0.34
CA VAL A 164 13.74 -0.68 -1.47
C VAL A 164 14.73 -1.02 -2.58
N ALA A 165 14.27 -0.95 -3.84
CA ALA A 165 15.15 -1.02 -4.99
C ALA A 165 15.84 0.33 -5.23
N VAL A 166 17.16 0.32 -5.31
CA VAL A 166 17.97 1.49 -5.65
C VAL A 166 18.48 1.30 -7.07
N MET A 167 18.07 2.20 -7.96
CA MET A 167 18.36 2.15 -9.38
C MET A 167 18.91 3.50 -9.86
N ASP A 168 19.75 3.49 -10.88
CA ASP A 168 20.19 4.72 -11.52
C ASP A 168 19.21 5.15 -12.61
N CYS A 169 18.04 5.65 -12.17
CA CYS A 169 17.00 6.16 -13.06
C CYS A 169 16.29 7.36 -12.45
N THR A 170 15.69 8.17 -13.30
CA THR A 170 14.92 9.35 -12.90
C THR A 170 13.75 8.93 -12.01
N GLY A 171 13.56 9.63 -10.89
CA GLY A 171 12.47 9.37 -9.96
C GLY A 171 12.75 8.32 -8.89
N ASN A 172 13.85 7.54 -8.98
CA ASN A 172 14.16 6.56 -7.94
C ASN A 172 14.46 7.20 -6.59
N ASP A 173 14.95 8.43 -6.56
CA ASP A 173 15.21 9.14 -5.30
C ASP A 173 13.93 9.38 -4.48
N VAL A 174 12.79 9.62 -5.14
CA VAL A 174 11.49 9.74 -4.46
C VAL A 174 11.08 8.41 -3.81
N VAL A 175 11.36 7.30 -4.49
CA VAL A 175 11.08 5.95 -3.97
C VAL A 175 11.96 5.65 -2.75
N VAL A 176 13.25 5.98 -2.82
CA VAL A 176 14.21 5.81 -1.72
C VAL A 176 13.83 6.71 -0.53
N GLU A 177 13.45 7.96 -0.79
CA GLU A 177 13.00 8.88 0.25
C GLU A 177 11.76 8.34 0.98
N GLN A 178 10.75 7.87 0.23
CA GLN A 178 9.57 7.26 0.85
C GLN A 178 9.94 6.02 1.68
N ALA A 179 10.88 5.21 1.22
CA ALA A 179 11.35 4.06 2.00
C ALA A 179 12.05 4.46 3.30
N MET A 180 12.80 5.56 3.29
CA MET A 180 13.39 6.13 4.52
C MET A 180 12.32 6.63 5.49
N LEU A 181 11.29 7.32 4.98
CA LEU A 181 10.16 7.77 5.79
C LEU A 181 9.41 6.59 6.42
N GLU A 182 9.15 5.53 5.64
CA GLU A 182 8.53 4.31 6.16
C GLU A 182 9.40 3.63 7.24
N ALA A 183 10.73 3.59 7.03
CA ALA A 183 11.66 3.03 8.00
C ALA A 183 11.66 3.82 9.32
N GLN A 184 11.59 5.14 9.24
CA GLN A 184 11.48 6.02 10.40
C GLN A 184 10.14 5.84 11.10
N LEU A 185 9.04 5.88 10.36
CA LEU A 185 7.67 5.77 10.88
C LEU A 185 7.45 4.44 11.62
N ARG A 186 8.03 3.35 11.10
CA ARG A 186 7.86 1.99 11.65
C ARG A 186 9.01 1.53 12.55
N HIS A 187 9.97 2.42 12.82
CA HIS A 187 11.17 2.12 13.62
C HIS A 187 11.87 0.84 13.14
N ALA A 188 11.96 0.66 11.82
CA ALA A 188 12.47 -0.52 11.17
C ALA A 188 13.82 -0.26 10.47
N PRO A 189 14.73 -1.24 10.40
CA PRO A 189 15.90 -1.13 9.57
C PRO A 189 15.53 -1.17 8.08
N LEU A 190 16.33 -0.53 7.24
CA LEU A 190 16.15 -0.45 5.80
C LEU A 190 17.16 -1.34 5.06
N LEU A 191 16.69 -2.13 4.11
CA LEU A 191 17.50 -2.83 3.13
C LEU A 191 17.43 -2.09 1.79
N ALA A 192 18.48 -1.37 1.45
CA ALA A 192 18.67 -0.77 0.14
C ALA A 192 19.32 -1.78 -0.81
N LEU A 193 18.58 -2.21 -1.83
CA LEU A 193 19.01 -3.20 -2.79
C LEU A 193 19.36 -2.54 -4.12
N GLY A 194 20.65 -2.46 -4.46
CA GLY A 194 21.10 -2.03 -5.78
C GLY A 194 20.69 -3.07 -6.82
N VAL A 195 19.72 -2.72 -7.65
CA VAL A 195 19.19 -3.58 -8.71
C VAL A 195 19.78 -3.16 -10.04
N TRP A 196 20.47 -4.09 -10.70
CA TRP A 196 20.92 -3.89 -12.05
C TRP A 196 19.87 -4.36 -13.06
N ARG A 197 19.52 -3.51 -14.01
CA ARG A 197 18.65 -3.84 -15.14
C ARG A 197 19.45 -3.71 -16.43
N ARG A 198 19.15 -4.52 -17.43
CA ARG A 198 19.87 -4.52 -18.72
C ARG A 198 19.81 -3.21 -19.48
N ASP A 199 18.80 -2.38 -19.22
CA ASP A 199 18.56 -1.08 -19.81
C ASP A 199 19.20 0.08 -19.02
N LEU A 200 19.82 -0.19 -17.87
CA LEU A 200 20.48 0.79 -17.02
C LEU A 200 21.97 0.49 -16.85
N ALA A 201 22.75 1.50 -16.52
CA ALA A 201 24.14 1.32 -16.16
C ALA A 201 24.25 0.48 -14.87
N GLU A 202 25.24 -0.40 -14.82
CA GLU A 202 25.53 -1.18 -13.61
C GLU A 202 26.03 -0.24 -12.50
N MET A 203 25.33 -0.24 -11.37
CA MET A 203 25.72 0.53 -10.20
C MET A 203 26.87 -0.17 -9.47
N THR A 204 28.05 0.47 -9.38
CA THR A 204 29.17 -0.05 -8.62
C THR A 204 28.89 -0.02 -7.11
N ALA A 205 29.71 -0.74 -6.31
CA ALA A 205 29.59 -0.68 -4.86
C ALA A 205 29.87 0.72 -4.30
N GLU A 206 30.85 1.41 -4.89
CA GLU A 206 31.24 2.77 -4.53
C GLU A 206 30.11 3.76 -4.84
N GLU A 207 29.46 3.64 -5.99
CA GLU A 207 28.34 4.47 -6.40
C GLU A 207 27.13 4.26 -5.47
N MET A 208 26.82 3.00 -5.16
CA MET A 208 25.78 2.66 -4.21
C MET A 208 26.06 3.26 -2.83
N ALA A 209 27.29 3.10 -2.32
CA ALA A 209 27.70 3.65 -1.02
C ALA A 209 27.63 5.18 -1.01
N ARG A 210 28.12 5.84 -2.06
CA ARG A 210 28.05 7.30 -2.22
C ARG A 210 26.62 7.81 -2.22
N ARG A 211 25.73 7.15 -2.96
CA ARG A 211 24.32 7.52 -3.05
C ARG A 211 23.62 7.33 -1.71
N MET A 212 23.85 6.20 -1.05
CA MET A 212 23.25 5.93 0.26
C MET A 212 23.80 6.81 1.37
N GLN A 213 25.05 7.32 1.25
CA GLN A 213 25.61 8.24 2.24
C GLN A 213 24.81 9.54 2.37
N LEU A 214 24.20 10.03 1.28
CA LEU A 214 23.33 11.21 1.33
C LEU A 214 22.08 10.94 2.20
N TRP A 215 21.52 9.76 2.07
CA TRP A 215 20.35 9.34 2.84
C TRP A 215 20.67 9.07 4.31
N VAL A 216 21.82 8.41 4.59
CA VAL A 216 22.28 8.20 5.97
C VAL A 216 22.48 9.53 6.70
N ASN A 217 23.05 10.55 6.04
CA ASN A 217 23.23 11.86 6.63
C ASN A 217 21.90 12.56 6.95
N ARG A 218 20.86 12.35 6.11
CA ARG A 218 19.54 12.93 6.29
C ARG A 218 18.69 12.17 7.32
N TYR A 219 18.90 10.85 7.43
CA TYR A 219 18.17 9.95 8.33
C TYR A 219 19.11 9.13 9.22
N PRO A 220 19.84 9.77 10.15
CA PRO A 220 20.93 9.14 10.91
C PRO A 220 20.48 8.04 11.88
N ASN A 221 19.19 8.00 12.21
CA ASN A 221 18.61 7.03 13.15
C ASN A 221 18.16 5.71 12.49
N ILE A 222 18.26 5.62 11.15
CA ILE A 222 17.85 4.41 10.42
C ILE A 222 19.05 3.48 10.28
N GLU A 223 18.89 2.25 10.75
CA GLU A 223 19.86 1.18 10.51
C GLU A 223 19.76 0.76 9.04
N LEU A 224 20.80 1.10 8.24
CA LEU A 224 20.83 0.84 6.81
C LEU A 224 21.67 -0.38 6.48
N HIS A 225 21.08 -1.34 5.77
CA HIS A 225 21.76 -2.45 5.13
C HIS A 225 21.78 -2.25 3.62
N THR A 226 22.88 -2.58 2.98
CA THR A 226 23.01 -2.51 1.52
C THR A 226 23.29 -3.89 0.95
N ALA A 227 22.71 -4.19 -0.21
CA ALA A 227 23.05 -5.37 -1.00
C ALA A 227 22.94 -5.00 -2.49
N ARG A 228 23.48 -5.85 -3.38
CA ARG A 228 23.37 -5.69 -4.83
C ARG A 228 22.93 -6.99 -5.47
N THR A 229 22.17 -6.88 -6.54
CA THR A 229 21.64 -8.04 -7.26
C THR A 229 21.56 -7.77 -8.76
N HIS A 230 21.65 -8.83 -9.55
CA HIS A 230 21.41 -8.83 -11.00
C HIS A 230 20.00 -9.36 -11.35
N CYS A 231 19.18 -9.64 -10.37
CA CYS A 231 17.79 -10.02 -10.55
C CYS A 231 16.85 -8.96 -9.96
N ASP A 232 15.56 -9.06 -10.28
CA ASP A 232 14.53 -8.20 -9.71
C ASP A 232 14.48 -8.30 -8.19
N ILE A 233 13.98 -7.25 -7.52
CA ILE A 233 13.80 -7.25 -6.07
C ILE A 233 12.93 -8.42 -5.61
N ALA A 234 11.90 -8.78 -6.36
CA ALA A 234 11.04 -9.92 -6.03
C ALA A 234 11.80 -11.25 -6.03
N ASP A 235 12.70 -11.48 -7.00
CA ASP A 235 13.51 -12.69 -7.05
C ASP A 235 14.55 -12.73 -5.93
N PHE A 236 15.18 -11.60 -5.64
CA PHE A 236 16.11 -11.50 -4.52
C PHE A 236 15.43 -11.80 -3.18
N LEU A 237 14.26 -11.21 -2.94
CA LEU A 237 13.52 -11.41 -1.70
C LEU A 237 12.97 -12.83 -1.57
N ALA A 238 12.64 -13.49 -2.70
CA ALA A 238 12.16 -14.87 -2.69
C ALA A 238 13.21 -15.89 -2.21
N VAL A 239 14.50 -15.60 -2.39
CA VAL A 239 15.62 -16.47 -1.95
C VAL A 239 16.28 -15.97 -0.67
N SER A 240 15.92 -14.78 -0.19
CA SER A 240 16.48 -14.19 1.01
C SER A 240 15.85 -14.80 2.27
N ASP A 241 16.66 -15.08 3.27
CA ASP A 241 16.22 -15.48 4.62
C ASP A 241 15.79 -14.27 5.48
N ARG A 242 15.95 -13.04 4.95
CA ARG A 242 15.61 -11.80 5.65
C ARG A 242 14.11 -11.61 5.75
N ARG A 243 13.64 -11.17 6.91
CA ARG A 243 12.22 -10.83 7.11
C ARG A 243 11.96 -9.44 6.61
N ILE A 244 11.17 -9.33 5.56
CA ILE A 244 10.74 -8.07 4.99
C ILE A 244 9.26 -7.84 5.36
N GLN A 245 8.95 -6.73 6.01
CA GLN A 245 7.56 -6.35 6.32
C GLN A 245 6.93 -5.51 5.21
N LEU A 246 7.74 -4.70 4.53
CA LEU A 246 7.30 -3.81 3.47
C LEU A 246 8.37 -3.72 2.38
N THR A 247 7.96 -3.83 1.14
CA THR A 247 8.80 -3.51 -0.02
C THR A 247 8.29 -2.24 -0.67
N VAL A 248 9.17 -1.25 -0.85
CA VAL A 248 8.85 0.03 -1.48
C VAL A 248 9.34 -0.01 -2.93
N LEU A 249 8.43 0.23 -3.86
CA LEU A 249 8.64 0.16 -5.30
C LEU A 249 8.28 1.48 -5.98
N GLY A 250 8.91 1.74 -7.12
CA GLY A 250 8.45 2.76 -8.05
C GLY A 250 7.37 2.23 -9.00
N ASP A 251 6.72 3.12 -9.72
CA ASP A 251 5.68 2.77 -10.69
C ASP A 251 6.17 1.84 -11.81
N SER A 252 7.44 1.94 -12.19
CA SER A 252 8.08 1.04 -13.17
C SER A 252 8.12 -0.43 -12.77
N ASP A 253 7.94 -0.71 -11.47
CA ASP A 253 8.07 -2.05 -10.90
C ASP A 253 6.74 -2.68 -10.49
N VAL A 254 5.61 -2.07 -10.90
CA VAL A 254 4.24 -2.54 -10.60
C VAL A 254 4.02 -3.99 -11.05
N ASN A 255 4.68 -4.44 -12.11
CA ASN A 255 4.63 -5.81 -12.61
C ASN A 255 5.19 -6.85 -11.62
N GLN A 256 5.97 -6.44 -10.63
CA GLN A 256 6.54 -7.33 -9.61
C GLN A 256 5.59 -7.60 -8.43
N ILE A 257 4.48 -6.86 -8.30
CA ILE A 257 3.54 -6.95 -7.16
C ILE A 257 3.04 -8.38 -6.96
N ALA A 258 2.60 -9.03 -8.03
CA ALA A 258 2.06 -10.39 -7.94
C ALA A 258 3.09 -11.40 -7.40
N ARG A 259 4.38 -11.14 -7.61
CA ARG A 259 5.50 -11.97 -7.13
C ARG A 259 5.87 -11.65 -5.68
N LEU A 260 5.71 -10.41 -5.24
CA LEU A 260 5.99 -9.96 -3.88
C LEU A 260 4.86 -10.32 -2.91
N VAL A 261 3.62 -10.09 -3.32
CA VAL A 261 2.43 -10.31 -2.50
C VAL A 261 1.81 -11.69 -2.73
N GLY A 262 2.04 -12.30 -3.91
CA GLY A 262 1.53 -13.61 -4.28
C GLY A 262 2.29 -14.79 -3.66
N PRO A 263 1.84 -16.03 -3.95
CA PRO A 263 2.54 -17.23 -3.49
C PRO A 263 3.84 -17.40 -4.28
N HIS A 264 4.94 -17.57 -3.59
CA HIS A 264 6.14 -18.08 -4.22
C HIS A 264 5.93 -19.57 -4.55
N ARG A 265 6.05 -19.93 -5.82
CA ARG A 265 5.90 -21.33 -6.31
C ARG A 265 7.04 -22.25 -5.88
N HIS A 266 7.94 -21.80 -5.00
CA HIS A 266 9.06 -22.63 -4.58
C HIS A 266 8.77 -23.27 -3.22
N PRO A 267 8.67 -24.62 -3.16
CA PRO A 267 8.32 -25.34 -1.93
C PRO A 267 9.40 -25.28 -0.85
N VAL A 268 10.58 -24.73 -1.14
CA VAL A 268 11.76 -24.73 -0.26
C VAL A 268 12.10 -23.33 0.27
N LEU A 269 11.58 -22.26 -0.36
CA LEU A 269 11.93 -20.88 -0.01
C LEU A 269 10.80 -20.26 0.82
N GLY A 270 11.14 -19.86 2.02
CA GLY A 270 10.23 -19.25 2.97
C GLY A 270 9.47 -18.07 2.35
N ASN A 271 8.16 -18.03 2.58
CA ASN A 271 7.26 -17.00 2.07
C ASN A 271 7.76 -15.61 2.51
N ALA A 272 8.08 -14.75 1.58
CA ALA A 272 8.14 -13.33 1.84
C ALA A 272 6.71 -12.85 2.10
N GLU A 273 6.26 -12.89 3.36
CA GLU A 273 5.01 -12.31 3.83
C GLU A 273 5.19 -10.79 3.86
N CYS A 274 5.25 -10.16 2.68
CA CYS A 274 5.64 -8.77 2.50
C CYS A 274 4.44 -7.95 2.02
N SER A 275 4.20 -6.81 2.66
CA SER A 275 3.36 -5.75 2.12
C SER A 275 4.13 -4.99 1.04
N VAL A 276 3.43 -4.31 0.15
CA VAL A 276 4.04 -3.53 -0.93
C VAL A 276 3.51 -2.11 -0.91
N LEU A 277 4.39 -1.13 -1.00
CA LEU A 277 4.06 0.28 -1.25
C LEU A 277 4.58 0.68 -2.63
N ILE A 278 3.68 1.05 -3.52
CA ILE A 278 3.99 1.62 -4.83
C ILE A 278 4.00 3.12 -4.67
N VAL A 279 5.15 3.73 -4.91
CA VAL A 279 5.33 5.18 -4.82
C VAL A 279 5.06 5.83 -6.17
N ARG A 280 4.13 6.77 -6.18
CA ARG A 280 3.85 7.63 -7.31
C ARG A 280 4.06 9.08 -6.93
N PRO A 281 4.69 9.89 -7.78
CA PRO A 281 4.74 11.33 -7.54
C PRO A 281 3.30 11.85 -7.49
N SER A 282 2.99 12.64 -6.46
CA SER A 282 1.69 13.32 -6.38
C SER A 282 1.55 14.19 -7.63
N SER A 283 0.57 13.88 -8.48
CA SER A 283 0.20 14.74 -9.60
C SER A 283 -0.53 15.94 -8.99
N CYS A 284 0.22 17.02 -8.67
CA CYS A 284 -0.33 18.33 -8.40
C CYS A 284 -0.54 19.07 -9.71
#